data_b3174bafba9fbc3697001a57e5b9e222
#
_entry.id   b3174bafba9fbc3697001a57e5b9e222
#
_cell.length_a   1.000
_cell.length_b   1.000
_cell.length_c   1.000
_cell.angle_alpha   90.00
_cell.angle_beta   90.00
_cell.angle_gamma   90.00
#
_symmetry.space_group_name_H-M   'P 1'
#
loop_
_entity.id
_entity.type
_entity.pdbx_description
1 polymer ?
#
loop_
_entity_poly.entity_id
_entity_poly.type
_entity_poly.pdbx_seq_one_letter_code
_entity_poly.pdbx_strand_id
1 'polypeptide(L)'
;IAIVSTGLIFHDSAERQHLLGLKYGTIILDDAHRARRRGGLGARRDEPNNLLNFMLQIGPRARNLLLGTATPIQTQVSELWDLLRILNEGREFVLGRTIFNPRWGDWQQALPAVKGDYNPADEREAWEWLKNPLPPGAEGGPFPALRLHLDLPDDRFYSDRGYGSLGYAAQSALDQAREPGFLRQHN
;
A
#
# COMPACT_ATOMS: atom_id res chain seq x y z
N ILE A 1 -26.01 9.00 -5.87
CA ILE A 1 -24.95 9.77 -5.20
C ILE A 1 -25.45 10.13 -3.81
N ALA A 2 -24.68 9.86 -2.77
CA ALA A 2 -24.96 10.28 -1.41
C ALA A 2 -23.74 11.06 -0.87
N ILE A 3 -24.01 12.08 -0.06
CA ILE A 3 -22.99 12.85 0.65
C ILE A 3 -23.18 12.54 2.13
N VAL A 4 -22.12 12.14 2.79
CA VAL A 4 -22.11 11.73 4.21
C VAL A 4 -21.16 12.64 4.96
N SER A 5 -21.64 13.26 6.04
CA SER A 5 -20.77 14.00 6.96
C SER A 5 -19.90 13.05 7.76
N THR A 6 -18.61 13.37 7.89
CA THR A 6 -17.68 12.61 8.74
C THR A 6 -18.14 12.55 10.20
N GLY A 7 -18.94 13.51 10.67
CA GLY A 7 -19.55 13.49 12.01
C GLY A 7 -20.42 12.26 12.30
N LEU A 8 -21.09 11.71 11.28
CA LEU A 8 -21.93 10.51 11.42
C LEU A 8 -21.14 9.21 11.67
N ILE A 9 -19.83 9.20 11.38
CA ILE A 9 -19.00 8.01 11.51
C ILE A 9 -18.08 8.01 12.73
N PHE A 10 -18.11 9.09 13.53
CA PHE A 10 -17.26 9.18 14.72
C PHE A 10 -17.72 8.28 15.88
N HIS A 11 -18.98 7.89 15.89
CA HIS A 11 -19.54 6.99 16.89
C HIS A 11 -19.96 5.68 16.23
N ASP A 12 -20.07 4.63 17.02
CA ASP A 12 -20.67 3.37 16.56
C ASP A 12 -22.19 3.52 16.54
N SER A 13 -22.68 4.06 15.42
CA SER A 13 -24.08 4.38 15.20
C SER A 13 -24.71 3.40 14.20
N ALA A 14 -26.06 3.36 14.19
CA ALA A 14 -26.80 2.55 13.23
C ALA A 14 -26.49 2.97 11.77
N GLU A 15 -26.31 4.26 11.55
CA GLU A 15 -25.94 4.82 10.23
C GLU A 15 -24.56 4.34 9.80
N ARG A 16 -23.58 4.34 10.71
CA ARG A 16 -22.23 3.80 10.44
C ARG A 16 -22.31 2.32 10.06
N GLN A 17 -23.06 1.52 10.80
CA GLN A 17 -23.23 0.10 10.53
C GLN A 17 -23.97 -0.13 9.20
N HIS A 18 -24.98 0.69 8.89
CA HIS A 18 -25.67 0.66 7.61
C HIS A 18 -24.69 0.93 6.46
N LEU A 19 -23.87 1.99 6.54
CA LEU A 19 -22.85 2.29 5.53
C LEU A 19 -21.86 1.15 5.34
N LEU A 20 -21.40 0.51 6.41
CA LEU A 20 -20.50 -0.63 6.35
C LEU A 20 -21.17 -1.88 5.75
N GLY A 21 -22.50 -1.96 5.72
CA GLY A 21 -23.25 -3.06 5.09
C GLY A 21 -23.38 -2.97 3.57
N LEU A 22 -23.13 -1.80 2.98
CA LEU A 22 -23.34 -1.54 1.56
C LEU A 22 -22.09 -1.87 0.71
N LYS A 23 -22.31 -2.01 -0.61
CA LYS A 23 -21.25 -2.03 -1.63
C LYS A 23 -21.33 -0.76 -2.47
N TYR A 24 -20.18 -0.23 -2.87
CA TYR A 24 -20.05 1.04 -3.53
C TYR A 24 -19.37 0.92 -4.90
N GLY A 25 -19.86 1.67 -5.88
CA GLY A 25 -19.14 1.86 -7.14
C GLY A 25 -17.88 2.70 -6.92
N THR A 26 -18.07 3.86 -6.26
CA THR A 26 -16.95 4.77 -5.95
C THR A 26 -17.19 5.41 -4.59
N ILE A 27 -16.14 5.45 -3.78
CA ILE A 27 -16.06 6.26 -2.56
C ILE A 27 -15.05 7.38 -2.78
N ILE A 28 -15.45 8.60 -2.44
CA ILE A 28 -14.57 9.77 -2.44
C ILE A 28 -14.47 10.27 -1.00
N LEU A 29 -13.25 10.33 -0.47
CA LEU A 29 -12.96 10.97 0.81
C LEU A 29 -12.29 12.31 0.53
N ASP A 30 -13.00 13.41 0.79
CA ASP A 30 -12.42 14.74 0.80
C ASP A 30 -11.73 15.02 2.13
N ASP A 31 -10.73 15.90 2.14
CA ASP A 31 -9.88 16.18 3.30
C ASP A 31 -9.28 14.88 3.92
N ALA A 32 -8.80 13.99 3.07
CA ALA A 32 -8.33 12.66 3.46
C ALA A 32 -7.22 12.68 4.53
N HIS A 33 -6.44 13.76 4.64
CA HIS A 33 -5.42 13.95 5.68
C HIS A 33 -5.96 13.84 7.12
N ARG A 34 -7.28 13.96 7.30
CA ARG A 34 -7.95 13.78 8.59
C ARG A 34 -8.03 12.29 9.02
N ALA A 35 -7.91 11.36 8.08
CA ALA A 35 -7.87 9.91 8.34
C ALA A 35 -6.43 9.49 8.67
N ARG A 36 -6.07 9.56 9.95
CA ARG A 36 -4.71 9.33 10.43
C ARG A 36 -4.68 8.67 11.80
N ARG A 37 -3.51 8.21 12.23
CA ARG A 37 -3.29 7.77 13.62
C ARG A 37 -3.39 8.96 14.57
N ARG A 38 -3.76 8.65 15.80
CA ARG A 38 -3.82 9.65 16.87
C ARG A 38 -2.40 10.02 17.24
N GLY A 39 -2.00 11.23 16.91
CA GLY A 39 -0.71 11.76 17.37
C GLY A 39 -0.73 12.07 18.86
N GLY A 40 0.43 12.38 19.46
CA GLY A 40 0.57 12.80 20.84
C GLY A 40 1.39 11.85 21.70
N LEU A 41 1.45 12.12 23.00
CA LEU A 41 2.15 11.31 23.99
C LEU A 41 1.15 10.33 24.64
N GLY A 42 1.53 9.06 24.81
CA GLY A 42 0.75 8.07 25.53
C GLY A 42 0.47 6.78 24.77
N ALA A 43 -0.18 5.83 25.44
CA ALA A 43 -0.43 4.46 24.95
C ALA A 43 -1.30 4.37 23.68
N ARG A 44 -2.03 5.42 23.31
CA ARG A 44 -2.90 5.47 22.13
C ARG A 44 -2.31 6.25 20.95
N ARG A 45 -1.04 6.56 21.01
CA ARG A 45 -0.35 7.38 19.98
C ARG A 45 -0.48 6.79 18.58
N ASP A 46 -0.39 5.47 18.45
CA ASP A 46 -0.37 4.77 17.17
C ASP A 46 -1.72 4.16 16.78
N GLU A 47 -2.78 4.39 17.58
CA GLU A 47 -4.11 3.92 17.24
C GLU A 47 -4.72 4.73 16.11
N PRO A 48 -5.41 4.09 15.14
CA PRO A 48 -6.19 4.80 14.13
C PRO A 48 -7.23 5.70 14.77
N ASN A 49 -7.41 6.90 14.26
CA ASN A 49 -8.60 7.67 14.63
C ASN A 49 -9.86 7.04 14.00
N ASN A 50 -11.04 7.53 14.41
CA ASN A 50 -12.30 6.93 14.01
C ASN A 50 -12.50 6.97 12.49
N LEU A 51 -12.03 8.03 11.80
CA LEU A 51 -12.12 8.16 10.36
C LEU A 51 -11.21 7.16 9.65
N LEU A 52 -9.95 7.04 10.06
CA LEU A 52 -9.02 6.05 9.51
C LEU A 52 -9.57 4.63 9.70
N ASN A 53 -10.03 4.31 10.92
CA ASN A 53 -10.61 2.99 11.20
C ASN A 53 -11.86 2.70 10.33
N PHE A 54 -12.71 3.69 10.13
CA PHE A 54 -13.87 3.55 9.25
C PHE A 54 -13.43 3.34 7.79
N MET A 55 -12.48 4.11 7.28
CA MET A 55 -12.00 4.01 5.91
C MET A 55 -11.33 2.65 5.62
N LEU A 56 -10.58 2.10 6.57
CA LEU A 56 -10.01 0.74 6.45
C LEU A 56 -11.10 -0.35 6.36
N GLN A 57 -12.27 -0.13 6.95
CA GLN A 57 -13.38 -1.09 6.89
C GLN A 57 -14.25 -0.92 5.65
N ILE A 58 -14.48 0.33 5.20
CA ILE A 58 -15.39 0.61 4.08
C ILE A 58 -14.65 0.56 2.72
N GLY A 59 -13.36 0.87 2.69
CA GLY A 59 -12.54 0.90 1.48
C GLY A 59 -12.62 -0.40 0.65
N PRO A 60 -12.51 -1.59 1.24
CA PRO A 60 -12.65 -2.87 0.53
C PRO A 60 -14.02 -3.10 -0.13
N ARG A 61 -15.04 -2.33 0.28
CA ARG A 61 -16.41 -2.42 -0.24
C ARG A 61 -16.67 -1.54 -1.46
N ALA A 62 -15.70 -0.71 -1.83
CA ALA A 62 -15.76 0.16 -2.99
C ALA A 62 -15.00 -0.44 -4.17
N ARG A 63 -15.57 -0.35 -5.37
CA ARG A 63 -14.87 -0.68 -6.62
C ARG A 63 -13.75 0.32 -6.90
N ASN A 64 -14.00 1.60 -6.67
CA ASN A 64 -13.03 2.67 -6.81
C ASN A 64 -12.97 3.49 -5.52
N LEU A 65 -11.78 3.95 -5.17
CA LEU A 65 -11.53 4.78 -3.99
C LEU A 65 -10.68 5.97 -4.38
N LEU A 66 -11.17 7.17 -4.08
CA LEU A 66 -10.49 8.43 -4.29
C LEU A 66 -10.24 9.11 -2.95
N LEU A 67 -9.00 9.50 -2.70
CA LEU A 67 -8.61 10.29 -1.54
C LEU A 67 -8.17 11.67 -2.01
N GLY A 68 -8.94 12.72 -1.64
CA GLY A 68 -8.63 14.11 -1.96
C GLY A 68 -7.98 14.80 -0.77
N THR A 69 -6.82 15.41 -0.95
CA THR A 69 -6.19 16.24 0.07
C THR A 69 -5.16 17.20 -0.54
N ALA A 70 -5.13 18.43 -0.03
CA ALA A 70 -4.09 19.39 -0.38
C ALA A 70 -2.80 19.19 0.42
N THR A 71 -2.86 18.51 1.56
CA THR A 71 -1.75 18.33 2.50
C THR A 71 -1.68 16.88 2.96
N PRO A 72 -1.12 15.96 2.14
CA PRO A 72 -1.05 14.53 2.51
C PRO A 72 -0.16 14.28 3.74
N ILE A 73 0.76 15.19 4.02
CA ILE A 73 1.63 15.18 5.19
C ILE A 73 1.47 16.53 5.90
N GLN A 74 1.04 16.53 7.15
CA GLN A 74 0.93 17.73 7.96
C GLN A 74 2.08 17.85 8.96
N THR A 75 2.35 16.78 9.69
CA THR A 75 3.34 16.78 10.77
C THR A 75 4.35 15.64 10.66
N GLN A 76 3.95 14.49 10.16
CA GLN A 76 4.78 13.28 10.09
C GLN A 76 4.56 12.52 8.79
N VAL A 77 5.64 11.93 8.27
CA VAL A 77 5.58 11.10 7.04
C VAL A 77 4.64 9.90 7.21
N SER A 78 4.51 9.38 8.43
CA SER A 78 3.57 8.28 8.74
C SER A 78 2.12 8.58 8.36
N GLU A 79 1.73 9.86 8.28
CA GLU A 79 0.37 10.26 7.86
C GLU A 79 0.11 9.89 6.40
N LEU A 80 1.12 9.99 5.53
CA LEU A 80 1.03 9.52 4.15
C LEU A 80 0.80 8.01 4.10
N TRP A 81 1.51 7.24 4.94
CA TRP A 81 1.33 5.79 5.01
C TRP A 81 -0.06 5.38 5.49
N ASP A 82 -0.69 6.17 6.35
CA ASP A 82 -2.09 5.93 6.73
C ASP A 82 -3.03 6.05 5.51
N LEU A 83 -2.80 7.01 4.62
CA LEU A 83 -3.56 7.15 3.37
C LEU A 83 -3.28 6.00 2.40
N LEU A 84 -2.01 5.63 2.22
CA LEU A 84 -1.62 4.49 1.39
C LEU A 84 -2.23 3.17 1.90
N ARG A 85 -2.32 2.99 3.21
CA ARG A 85 -3.01 1.82 3.81
C ARG A 85 -4.50 1.78 3.45
N ILE A 86 -5.21 2.92 3.48
CA ILE A 86 -6.61 2.98 3.03
C ILE A 86 -6.72 2.54 1.57
N LEU A 87 -5.82 3.00 0.69
CA LEU A 87 -5.80 2.61 -0.72
C LEU A 87 -5.44 1.16 -0.94
N ASN A 88 -4.60 0.59 -0.06
CA ASN A 88 -4.14 -0.79 -0.15
C ASN A 88 -5.17 -1.80 0.34
N GLU A 89 -6.04 -1.41 1.28
CA GLU A 89 -6.95 -2.34 1.94
C GLU A 89 -7.91 -2.99 0.94
N GLY A 90 -7.86 -4.33 0.87
CA GLY A 90 -8.64 -5.14 -0.06
C GLY A 90 -8.17 -5.10 -1.52
N ARG A 91 -7.02 -4.47 -1.84
CA ARG A 91 -6.46 -4.38 -3.21
C ARG A 91 -5.04 -4.88 -3.32
N GLU A 92 -4.23 -4.70 -2.27
CA GLU A 92 -2.87 -5.24 -2.10
C GLU A 92 -1.84 -4.83 -3.17
N PHE A 93 -2.12 -3.84 -4.02
CA PHE A 93 -1.19 -3.39 -5.07
C PHE A 93 -0.43 -2.09 -4.73
N VAL A 94 -0.77 -1.42 -3.61
CA VAL A 94 -0.11 -0.16 -3.19
C VAL A 94 1.05 -0.46 -2.24
N LEU A 95 0.78 -1.18 -1.14
CA LEU A 95 1.77 -1.55 -0.12
C LEU A 95 2.00 -3.08 -0.06
N GLY A 96 1.35 -3.82 -0.94
CA GLY A 96 1.38 -5.27 -0.94
C GLY A 96 0.56 -5.89 0.20
N ARG A 97 0.72 -7.21 0.33
CA ARG A 97 0.15 -7.98 1.45
C ARG A 97 1.05 -7.85 2.66
N THR A 98 0.66 -7.03 3.60
CA THR A 98 1.47 -6.72 4.79
C THR A 98 1.79 -7.94 5.66
N ILE A 99 0.97 -9.01 5.57
CA ILE A 99 1.20 -10.29 6.28
C ILE A 99 2.47 -11.00 5.76
N PHE A 100 2.78 -10.88 4.45
CA PHE A 100 3.91 -11.60 3.83
C PHE A 100 5.17 -10.77 3.69
N ASN A 101 5.04 -9.46 3.62
CA ASN A 101 6.18 -8.54 3.57
C ASN A 101 5.77 -7.19 4.14
N PRO A 102 6.15 -6.91 5.40
CA PRO A 102 5.79 -5.64 6.04
C PRO A 102 6.63 -4.44 5.55
N ARG A 103 7.64 -4.62 4.68
CA ARG A 103 8.62 -3.58 4.31
C ARG A 103 7.96 -2.31 3.80
N TRP A 104 7.05 -2.44 2.81
CA TRP A 104 6.31 -1.29 2.29
C TRP A 104 5.24 -0.77 3.25
N GLY A 105 4.72 -1.62 4.12
CA GLY A 105 3.75 -1.24 5.17
C GLY A 105 4.37 -0.48 6.34
N ASP A 106 5.69 -0.58 6.52
CA ASP A 106 6.46 0.14 7.52
C ASP A 106 7.17 1.35 6.89
N TRP A 107 6.66 2.55 7.14
CA TRP A 107 7.21 3.77 6.57
C TRP A 107 8.69 4.01 6.91
N GLN A 108 9.16 3.53 8.07
CA GLN A 108 10.57 3.70 8.49
C GLN A 108 11.50 2.87 7.61
N GLN A 109 11.06 1.70 7.17
CA GLN A 109 11.81 0.86 6.25
C GLN A 109 11.66 1.35 4.79
N ALA A 110 10.46 1.72 4.39
CA ALA A 110 10.16 2.07 3.01
C ALA A 110 10.67 3.46 2.60
N LEU A 111 10.70 4.43 3.51
CA LEU A 111 11.06 5.81 3.19
C LEU A 111 12.46 5.96 2.56
N PRO A 112 13.53 5.31 3.06
CA PRO A 112 14.84 5.36 2.42
C PRO A 112 14.82 4.82 0.98
N ALA A 113 14.07 3.74 0.71
CA ALA A 113 13.94 3.19 -0.63
C ALA A 113 13.22 4.16 -1.58
N VAL A 114 12.10 4.75 -1.14
CA VAL A 114 11.34 5.76 -1.92
C VAL A 114 12.17 7.02 -2.19
N LYS A 115 13.03 7.42 -1.27
CA LYS A 115 13.94 8.57 -1.46
C LYS A 115 15.13 8.27 -2.37
N GLY A 116 15.44 6.99 -2.60
CA GLY A 116 16.63 6.54 -3.31
C GLY A 116 17.90 6.54 -2.44
N ASP A 117 17.73 6.66 -1.12
CA ASP A 117 18.82 6.59 -0.14
C ASP A 117 19.20 5.13 0.22
N TYR A 118 18.41 4.18 -0.28
CA TYR A 118 18.60 2.75 -0.06
C TYR A 118 18.55 1.98 -1.37
N ASN A 119 19.50 1.06 -1.54
CA ASN A 119 19.52 0.12 -2.64
C ASN A 119 19.75 -1.29 -2.10
N PRO A 120 19.11 -2.32 -2.66
CA PRO A 120 19.34 -3.69 -2.27
C PRO A 120 20.81 -4.10 -2.44
N ALA A 121 21.37 -4.82 -1.48
CA ALA A 121 22.75 -5.26 -1.51
C ALA A 121 22.99 -6.39 -2.54
N ASP A 122 21.97 -7.24 -2.74
CA ASP A 122 22.00 -8.37 -3.65
C ASP A 122 20.61 -8.64 -4.28
N GLU A 123 20.54 -9.59 -5.20
CA GLU A 123 19.32 -9.99 -5.92
C GLU A 123 18.27 -10.60 -4.97
N ARG A 124 18.73 -11.25 -3.91
CA ARG A 124 17.83 -11.81 -2.88
C ARG A 124 17.11 -10.70 -2.15
N GLU A 125 17.83 -9.67 -1.76
CA GLU A 125 17.24 -8.51 -1.08
C GLU A 125 16.35 -7.70 -2.04
N ALA A 126 16.77 -7.53 -3.29
CA ALA A 126 15.94 -6.93 -4.33
C ALA A 126 14.61 -7.69 -4.49
N TRP A 127 14.66 -9.02 -4.54
CA TRP A 127 13.45 -9.84 -4.60
C TRP A 127 12.52 -9.64 -3.42
N GLU A 128 13.06 -9.54 -2.22
CA GLU A 128 12.25 -9.28 -1.02
C GLU A 128 11.51 -7.93 -1.06
N TRP A 129 12.00 -6.95 -1.78
CA TRP A 129 11.30 -5.70 -2.01
C TRP A 129 10.28 -5.79 -3.14
N LEU A 130 10.60 -6.47 -4.23
CA LEU A 130 9.80 -6.47 -5.45
C LEU A 130 8.70 -7.53 -5.50
N LYS A 131 8.80 -8.59 -4.70
CA LYS A 131 7.82 -9.68 -4.73
C LYS A 131 6.45 -9.33 -4.16
N ASN A 132 6.36 -8.21 -3.41
CA ASN A 132 5.13 -7.83 -2.71
C ASN A 132 5.14 -6.35 -2.26
N PRO A 133 4.51 -5.40 -2.98
CA PRO A 133 3.79 -5.67 -4.23
C PRO A 133 4.72 -6.00 -5.39
N LEU A 134 4.27 -6.87 -6.29
CA LEU A 134 4.97 -7.15 -7.53
C LEU A 134 4.37 -6.27 -8.64
N PRO A 135 5.14 -5.33 -9.19
CA PRO A 135 4.67 -4.44 -10.24
C PRO A 135 4.14 -5.18 -11.48
N PRO A 136 3.19 -4.59 -12.22
CA PRO A 136 2.68 -5.18 -13.45
C PRO A 136 3.76 -5.26 -14.54
N GLY A 137 3.61 -6.19 -15.48
CA GLY A 137 4.55 -6.32 -16.59
C GLY A 137 4.65 -5.06 -17.47
N ALA A 138 3.59 -4.26 -17.53
CA ALA A 138 3.56 -3.00 -18.27
C ALA A 138 4.55 -1.93 -17.76
N GLU A 139 5.02 -2.05 -16.51
CA GLU A 139 6.07 -1.17 -15.95
C GLU A 139 7.43 -1.34 -16.65
N GLY A 140 7.63 -2.42 -17.42
CA GLY A 140 8.89 -2.68 -18.10
C GLY A 140 9.99 -3.22 -17.18
N GLY A 141 11.28 -2.94 -17.51
CA GLY A 141 12.41 -3.44 -16.72
C GLY A 141 12.39 -4.96 -16.52
N PRO A 142 12.64 -5.47 -15.30
CA PRO A 142 12.66 -6.90 -15.02
C PRO A 142 11.26 -7.54 -14.93
N PHE A 143 10.19 -6.74 -14.79
CA PHE A 143 8.87 -7.25 -14.42
C PHE A 143 8.22 -8.16 -15.46
N PRO A 144 8.30 -7.91 -16.78
CA PRO A 144 7.76 -8.84 -17.77
C PRO A 144 8.40 -10.23 -17.68
N ALA A 145 9.73 -10.28 -17.54
CA ALA A 145 10.46 -11.54 -17.41
C ALA A 145 10.14 -12.26 -16.10
N LEU A 146 10.13 -11.53 -14.98
CA LEU A 146 9.77 -12.08 -13.68
C LEU A 146 8.36 -12.68 -13.69
N ARG A 147 7.36 -11.96 -14.20
CA ARG A 147 5.99 -12.44 -14.28
C ARG A 147 5.83 -13.68 -15.15
N LEU A 148 6.49 -13.69 -16.29
CA LEU A 148 6.51 -14.85 -17.19
C LEU A 148 7.10 -16.09 -16.51
N HIS A 149 8.26 -15.96 -15.86
CA HIS A 149 8.92 -17.08 -15.18
C HIS A 149 8.18 -17.56 -13.92
N LEU A 150 7.40 -16.68 -13.30
CA LEU A 150 6.59 -17.00 -12.14
C LEU A 150 5.21 -17.55 -12.49
N ASP A 151 4.83 -17.48 -13.78
CA ASP A 151 3.48 -17.82 -14.25
C ASP A 151 2.41 -17.03 -13.49
N LEU A 152 2.61 -15.72 -13.37
CA LEU A 152 1.72 -14.83 -12.61
C LEU A 152 0.86 -14.00 -13.55
N PRO A 153 -0.48 -14.07 -13.42
CA PRO A 153 -1.39 -13.21 -14.14
C PRO A 153 -1.22 -11.74 -13.68
N ASP A 154 -1.61 -10.79 -14.57
CA ASP A 154 -1.42 -9.36 -14.31
C ASP A 154 -2.21 -8.82 -13.13
N ASP A 155 -3.29 -9.49 -12.72
CA ASP A 155 -4.11 -9.12 -11.56
C ASP A 155 -3.60 -9.67 -10.23
N ARG A 156 -2.51 -10.44 -10.24
CA ARG A 156 -1.85 -10.92 -9.02
C ARG A 156 -0.65 -10.05 -8.68
N PHE A 157 -0.71 -9.34 -7.57
CA PHE A 157 0.28 -8.33 -7.16
C PHE A 157 1.29 -8.84 -6.13
N TYR A 158 1.46 -10.14 -5.96
CA TYR A 158 2.46 -10.69 -5.04
C TYR A 158 2.89 -12.09 -5.45
N SER A 159 4.10 -12.46 -5.03
CA SER A 159 4.60 -13.82 -5.08
C SER A 159 5.00 -14.29 -3.67
N ASP A 160 4.63 -15.51 -3.33
CA ASP A 160 5.03 -16.20 -2.11
C ASP A 160 6.35 -16.97 -2.28
N ARG A 161 6.89 -17.02 -3.50
CA ARG A 161 8.14 -17.73 -3.79
C ARG A 161 9.33 -17.05 -3.13
N GLY A 162 10.17 -17.85 -2.49
CA GLY A 162 11.49 -17.41 -2.03
C GLY A 162 12.49 -17.28 -3.19
N TYR A 163 13.52 -16.43 -3.02
CA TYR A 163 14.57 -16.24 -4.03
C TYR A 163 15.18 -17.55 -4.53
N GLY A 164 15.48 -18.50 -3.63
CA GLY A 164 16.07 -19.79 -3.97
C GLY A 164 15.20 -20.70 -4.85
N SER A 165 13.91 -20.40 -4.98
CA SER A 165 12.99 -21.14 -5.85
C SER A 165 12.82 -20.48 -7.23
N LEU A 166 13.44 -19.32 -7.47
CA LEU A 166 13.47 -18.67 -8.77
C LEU A 166 14.44 -19.37 -9.70
N GLY A 167 14.03 -19.62 -10.95
CA GLY A 167 14.94 -20.09 -11.99
C GLY A 167 15.99 -19.03 -12.35
N TYR A 168 17.10 -19.47 -12.94
CA TYR A 168 18.25 -18.62 -13.31
C TYR A 168 17.83 -17.34 -14.07
N ALA A 169 16.95 -17.45 -15.04
CA ALA A 169 16.50 -16.31 -15.81
C ALA A 169 15.75 -15.25 -14.99
N ALA A 170 14.94 -15.69 -13.99
CA ALA A 170 14.27 -14.79 -13.08
C ALA A 170 15.26 -14.12 -12.11
N GLN A 171 16.25 -14.88 -11.63
CA GLN A 171 17.32 -14.34 -10.78
C GLN A 171 18.16 -13.30 -11.54
N SER A 172 18.56 -13.60 -12.79
CA SER A 172 19.30 -12.67 -13.62
C SER A 172 18.52 -11.38 -13.94
N ALA A 173 17.20 -11.45 -14.08
CA ALA A 173 16.38 -10.27 -14.27
C ALA A 173 16.40 -9.32 -13.06
N LEU A 174 16.68 -9.82 -11.86
CA LEU A 174 16.77 -9.00 -10.65
C LEU A 174 18.05 -8.15 -10.56
N ASP A 175 19.07 -8.41 -11.38
CA ASP A 175 20.27 -7.57 -11.43
C ASP A 175 19.93 -6.10 -11.70
N GLN A 176 18.95 -5.85 -12.57
CA GLN A 176 18.48 -4.49 -12.86
C GLN A 176 17.87 -3.80 -11.63
N ALA A 177 17.29 -4.56 -10.72
CA ALA A 177 16.66 -4.01 -9.51
C ALA A 177 17.67 -3.53 -8.46
N ARG A 178 18.95 -3.80 -8.65
CA ARG A 178 20.05 -3.33 -7.80
C ARG A 178 20.60 -1.98 -8.23
N GLU A 179 20.23 -1.50 -9.41
CA GLU A 179 20.68 -0.20 -9.88
C GLU A 179 20.25 0.92 -8.95
N PRO A 180 21.12 1.92 -8.70
CA PRO A 180 20.80 3.03 -7.84
C PRO A 180 19.49 3.74 -8.24
N GLY A 181 18.58 3.87 -7.30
CA GLY A 181 17.30 4.52 -7.53
C GLY A 181 16.23 3.66 -8.21
N PHE A 182 16.49 2.38 -8.51
CA PHE A 182 15.50 1.49 -9.13
C PHE A 182 14.21 1.41 -8.30
N LEU A 183 14.31 1.15 -7.00
CA LEU A 183 13.13 1.09 -6.13
C LEU A 183 12.36 2.41 -6.07
N ARG A 184 13.05 3.55 -6.20
CA ARG A 184 12.39 4.86 -6.27
C ARG A 184 11.59 5.07 -7.55
N GLN A 185 12.00 4.48 -8.67
CA GLN A 185 11.35 4.65 -9.97
C GLN A 185 10.11 3.78 -10.13
N HIS A 186 10.07 2.64 -9.45
CA HIS A 186 9.08 1.59 -9.65
C HIS A 186 8.18 1.32 -8.44
N ASN A 187 8.12 2.26 -7.47
CA ASN A 187 7.25 2.15 -6.28
C ASN A 187 6.65 3.49 -5.85
#